data_ea62a3a34ff29458aaa75651714285e9
#
_entry.id   ea62a3a34ff29458aaa75651714285e9
#
_cell.length_a   1.000
_cell.length_b   1.000
_cell.length_c   1.000
_cell.angle_alpha   90.00
_cell.angle_beta   90.00
_cell.angle_gamma   90.00
#
_symmetry.space_group_name_H-M   'P 1'
#
loop_
_entity.id
_entity.type
_entity.pdbx_description
1 polymer ?
#
loop_
_entity_poly.entity_id
_entity_poly.type
_entity_poly.pdbx_seq_one_letter_code
_entity_poly.pdbx_strand_id
1 'polypeptide(L)' 'MTTSDMIRELCEKRNISLAELCRRIGQTPQNFNKKLQRGTVSFEEMMKIAEALDVGYEQAFVLPDGEKIEFKRAVE' A
#
# COMPACT_ATOMS: atom_id res chain seq x y z
N MET A 1 -5.05 -1.12 -12.70
CA MET A 1 -5.20 -1.04 -11.23
C MET A 1 -4.31 0.07 -10.71
N THR A 2 -4.86 0.97 -9.91
CA THR A 2 -4.09 2.05 -9.29
C THR A 2 -3.61 1.64 -7.90
N THR A 3 -2.68 2.43 -7.34
CA THR A 3 -2.24 2.24 -5.96
C THR A 3 -3.43 2.29 -4.99
N SER A 4 -4.36 3.21 -5.23
CA SER A 4 -5.57 3.34 -4.40
C SER A 4 -6.44 2.10 -4.50
N ASP A 5 -6.61 1.54 -5.69
CA ASP A 5 -7.36 0.30 -5.88
C ASP A 5 -6.71 -0.86 -5.14
N MET A 6 -5.39 -0.94 -5.17
CA MET A 6 -4.63 -1.97 -4.45
C MET A 6 -4.88 -1.89 -2.95
N ILE A 7 -4.88 -0.69 -2.39
CA ILE A 7 -5.10 -0.49 -0.95
C ILE A 7 -6.51 -0.90 -0.58
N ARG A 8 -7.51 -0.52 -1.37
CA ARG A 8 -8.90 -0.88 -1.10
C ARG A 8 -9.11 -2.39 -1.18
N GLU A 9 -8.54 -3.03 -2.19
CA GLU A 9 -8.61 -4.48 -2.33
C GLU A 9 -7.92 -5.19 -1.17
N LEU A 10 -6.77 -4.70 -0.73
CA LEU A 10 -6.07 -5.27 0.42
C LEU A 10 -6.91 -5.20 1.69
N CYS A 11 -7.52 -4.06 1.97
CA CYS A 11 -8.41 -3.91 3.12
C CYS A 11 -9.57 -4.89 3.05
N GLU A 12 -10.16 -5.05 1.88
CA GLU A 12 -11.25 -6.00 1.67
C GLU A 12 -10.80 -7.43 1.95
N LYS A 13 -9.66 -7.84 1.42
CA LYS A 13 -9.13 -9.19 1.61
C LYS A 13 -8.70 -9.46 3.05
N ARG A 14 -8.24 -8.44 3.76
CA ARG A 14 -7.87 -8.56 5.17
C ARG A 14 -9.05 -8.31 6.09
N ASN A 15 -10.21 -8.04 5.53
CA ASN A 15 -11.47 -7.86 6.25
C ASN A 15 -11.41 -6.74 7.30
N ILE A 16 -10.84 -5.60 6.90
CA ILE A 16 -10.81 -4.41 7.74
C ILE A 16 -11.37 -3.21 6.95
N SER A 17 -11.87 -2.22 7.69
CA SER A 17 -12.34 -0.99 7.08
C SER A 17 -11.15 -0.08 6.77
N LEU A 18 -11.37 0.86 5.83
CA LEU A 18 -10.37 1.87 5.53
C LEU A 18 -10.09 2.74 6.75
N ALA A 19 -11.11 3.03 7.54
CA ALA A 19 -10.95 3.80 8.79
C ALA A 19 -10.05 3.07 9.79
N GLU A 20 -10.20 1.76 9.90
CA GLU A 20 -9.34 0.96 10.77
C GLU A 20 -7.89 0.98 10.28
N LEU A 21 -7.68 0.87 8.97
CA LEU A 21 -6.34 0.97 8.40
C LEU A 21 -5.72 2.33 8.75
N CYS A 22 -6.46 3.41 8.56
CA CYS A 22 -5.98 4.76 8.89
C CYS A 22 -5.54 4.85 10.34
N ARG A 23 -6.32 4.30 11.25
CA ARG A 23 -6.00 4.28 12.68
C ARG A 23 -4.67 3.55 12.93
N ARG A 24 -4.47 2.42 12.27
CA ARG A 24 -3.25 1.61 12.45
C ARG A 24 -1.99 2.29 11.93
N ILE A 25 -2.11 3.08 10.87
CA ILE A 25 -0.96 3.77 10.27
C ILE A 25 -0.81 5.21 10.76
N GLY A 26 -1.66 5.64 11.70
CA GLY A 26 -1.53 6.95 12.32
C GLY A 26 -1.99 8.11 11.44
N GLN A 27 -2.95 7.88 10.55
CA GLN A 27 -3.51 8.93 9.70
C GLN A 27 -5.00 9.09 9.96
N THR A 28 -5.51 10.31 9.69
CA THR A 28 -6.95 10.53 9.74
C THR A 28 -7.59 10.03 8.45
N PRO A 29 -8.83 9.49 8.53
CA PRO A 29 -9.52 9.06 7.31
C PRO A 29 -9.67 10.16 6.27
N GLN A 30 -9.90 11.41 6.69
CA GLN A 30 -10.02 12.54 5.78
C GLN A 30 -8.75 12.78 4.98
N ASN A 31 -7.60 12.82 5.66
CA ASN A 31 -6.32 13.05 5.00
C ASN A 31 -5.96 11.88 4.07
N PHE A 32 -6.18 10.67 4.53
CA PHE A 32 -5.86 9.49 3.73
C PHE A 32 -6.75 9.38 2.50
N ASN A 33 -8.05 9.69 2.63
CA ASN A 33 -8.96 9.71 1.48
C ASN A 33 -8.51 10.69 0.41
N LYS A 34 -8.01 11.86 0.80
CA LYS A 34 -7.48 12.83 -0.15
C LYS A 34 -6.29 12.26 -0.91
N LYS A 35 -5.40 11.56 -0.22
CA LYS A 35 -4.25 10.91 -0.86
C LYS A 35 -4.70 9.83 -1.84
N LEU A 36 -5.69 9.04 -1.46
CA LEU A 36 -6.24 8.01 -2.34
C LEU A 36 -6.87 8.61 -3.60
N GLN A 37 -7.62 9.69 -3.45
CA GLN A 37 -8.25 10.36 -4.59
C GLN A 37 -7.24 10.96 -5.55
N ARG A 38 -6.14 11.50 -5.02
CA ARG A 38 -5.09 12.14 -5.80
C ARG A 38 -4.04 11.16 -6.33
N GLY A 39 -4.04 9.93 -5.82
CA GLY A 39 -3.01 8.95 -6.16
C GLY A 39 -1.63 9.31 -5.61
N THR A 40 -1.59 9.97 -4.45
CA THR A 40 -0.34 10.48 -3.86
C THR A 40 0.14 9.69 -2.66
N VAL A 41 -0.28 8.44 -2.53
CA VAL A 41 0.22 7.56 -1.46
C VAL A 41 1.68 7.24 -1.74
N SER A 42 2.55 7.60 -0.81
CA SER A 42 4.00 7.45 -0.98
C SER A 42 4.45 6.00 -0.77
N PHE A 43 5.67 5.71 -1.22
CA PHE A 43 6.30 4.41 -0.94
C PHE A 43 6.35 4.12 0.56
N GLU A 44 6.73 5.11 1.37
CA GLU A 44 6.80 4.95 2.82
C GLU A 44 5.45 4.60 3.41
N GLU A 45 4.39 5.21 2.90
CA GLU A 45 3.03 4.92 3.34
C GLU A 45 2.61 3.51 2.93
N MET A 46 2.99 3.08 1.73
CA MET A 46 2.73 1.69 1.29
C MET A 46 3.43 0.69 2.21
N MET A 47 4.65 1.00 2.64
CA MET A 47 5.38 0.16 3.59
C MET A 47 4.70 0.08 4.94
N LYS A 48 4.22 1.22 5.45
CA LYS A 48 3.48 1.25 6.72
C LYS A 48 2.21 0.42 6.64
N ILE A 49 1.51 0.49 5.52
CA ILE A 49 0.30 -0.31 5.29
C ILE A 49 0.66 -1.80 5.32
N ALA A 50 1.71 -2.20 4.62
CA ALA A 50 2.15 -3.59 4.59
C ALA A 50 2.51 -4.08 6.00
N GLU A 51 3.23 -3.29 6.75
CA GLU A 51 3.59 -3.63 8.14
C GLU A 51 2.35 -3.75 9.03
N ALA A 52 1.43 -2.79 8.91
CA ALA A 52 0.23 -2.77 9.74
C ALA A 52 -0.67 -3.99 9.50
N LEU A 53 -0.71 -4.48 8.27
CA LEU A 53 -1.55 -5.61 7.89
C LEU A 53 -0.78 -6.93 7.78
N ASP A 54 0.50 -6.90 8.12
CA ASP A 54 1.38 -8.07 8.11
C ASP A 54 1.38 -8.80 6.77
N VAL A 55 1.59 -8.03 5.71
CA VAL A 55 1.71 -8.54 4.35
C VAL A 55 3.02 -8.08 3.73
N GLY A 56 3.48 -8.81 2.70
CA GLY A 56 4.63 -8.39 1.93
C GLY A 56 4.31 -7.24 1.00
N TYR A 57 5.33 -6.58 0.48
CA TYR A 57 5.17 -5.52 -0.50
C TYR A 57 6.31 -5.60 -1.51
N GLU A 58 5.97 -5.51 -2.78
CA GLU A 58 6.94 -5.56 -3.87
C GLU A 58 6.76 -4.38 -4.80
N GLN A 59 7.87 -3.87 -5.31
CA GLN A 59 7.90 -2.77 -6.26
C GLN A 59 9.08 -3.00 -7.19
N ALA A 60 8.87 -2.83 -8.50
CA ALA A 60 9.92 -3.17 -9.47
C ALA A 60 9.86 -2.31 -10.72
N PHE A 61 11.06 -2.02 -11.25
CA PHE A 61 11.20 -1.63 -12.64
C PHE A 61 11.66 -2.87 -13.42
N VAL A 62 11.06 -3.08 -14.58
CA VAL A 62 11.43 -4.19 -15.48
C VAL A 62 12.03 -3.59 -16.74
N LEU A 63 13.31 -3.89 -16.98
CA LEU A 63 14.03 -3.40 -18.15
C LEU A 63 13.67 -4.21 -19.39
N PRO A 64 13.88 -3.66 -20.59
CA PRO A 64 13.52 -4.37 -21.83
C PRO A 64 14.19 -5.73 -22.01
N ASP A 65 15.36 -5.94 -21.42
CA ASP A 65 16.09 -7.21 -21.46
C ASP A 65 15.62 -8.22 -20.41
N GLY A 66 14.62 -7.87 -19.61
CA GLY A 66 14.11 -8.72 -18.55
C GLY A 66 14.74 -8.53 -17.20
N GLU A 67 15.79 -7.71 -17.11
CA GLU A 67 16.40 -7.39 -15.82
C GLU A 67 15.44 -6.60 -14.96
N LYS A 68 15.42 -6.86 -13.66
CA LYS A 68 14.55 -6.16 -12.71
C LYS A 68 15.37 -5.41 -11.68
N ILE A 69 14.91 -4.20 -11.38
CA ILE A 69 15.39 -3.44 -10.22
C ILE A 69 14.22 -3.44 -9.26
N GLU A 70 14.34 -4.21 -8.16
CA GLU A 70 13.18 -4.46 -7.33
C GLU A 70 13.45 -4.29 -5.84
N PHE A 71 12.38 -3.91 -5.15
CA PHE A 71 12.31 -3.90 -3.70
C PHE A 71 11.29 -4.94 -3.26
N LYS A 72 11.65 -5.71 -2.25
CA LYS A 72 10.74 -6.69 -1.65
C LYS A 72 10.78 -6.60 -0.14
N ARG A 73 9.59 -6.54 0.47
CA ARG A 73 9.40 -6.74 1.89
C ARG A 73 8.70 -8.09 2.05
N ALA A 74 9.38 -9.03 2.66
CA ALA A 74 8.79 -10.34 2.91
C ALA A 74 7.95 -10.33 4.17
N VAL A 75 6.95 -11.21 4.21
CA VAL A 75 6.21 -11.51 5.44
C VAL A 75 7.05 -12.50 6.23
N GLU A 76 7.19 -12.24 7.53
CA GLU A 76 7.91 -13.16 8.42
C GLU A 76 6.99 -14.25 8.94
#